data_3094a9ba2e7c5ccfd395d380a816d193
#
_entry.id   3094a9ba2e7c5ccfd395d380a816d193
#
_cell.length_a   1.000
_cell.length_b   1.000
_cell.length_c   1.000
_cell.angle_alpha   90.00
_cell.angle_beta   90.00
_cell.angle_gamma   90.00
#
_symmetry.space_group_name_H-M   'P 1'
#
loop_
_entity.id
_entity.type
_entity.pdbx_description
1 polymer ?
#
loop_
_entity_poly.entity_id
_entity_poly.type
_entity_poly.pdbx_seq_one_letter_code
_entity_poly.pdbx_strand_id
1 'polypeptide(L)'
;MKSETPEPEKILEVKDLKKFFDIKQGFVGLGHQTVRAVDDVSFFVNKGETLGIVGESGCGKSTMGRSILQLQKPTDGSVLFEGIELTKLKNGQIRKLRKDIQMVFQDPFGSLNPRITIGTMLREIVNTHHVVNKTESKSYVEELLEQVGLKKSYYDRYAHEFSGGQRQRISIARALAVRPKLIVCDEAVSALDVSVQAQILNLLQKLKKDYELTYLFISHDLSVIKHVSDRVAVMYLGQIVELASKEEIFEHPLHPYLRALLSAIPLVNQPKRERIILSGEVPSPINIPEGCRFHTRCPFAKDLCKQKVPAFEQKKDGHWAACHFA
;
A
#
# COMPACT_ATOMS: atom_id res chain seq x y z
N MET A 1 35.55 -18.22 5.72
CA MET A 1 34.16 -18.64 5.80
C MET A 1 33.35 -17.35 5.78
N LYS A 2 32.66 -17.03 4.64
CA LYS A 2 31.68 -15.95 4.62
C LYS A 2 30.48 -16.46 5.41
N SER A 3 30.14 -15.82 6.51
CA SER A 3 28.88 -16.06 7.23
C SER A 3 27.75 -15.69 6.26
N GLU A 4 27.09 -16.70 5.70
CA GLU A 4 25.83 -16.50 5.00
C GLU A 4 24.83 -15.99 6.05
N THR A 5 24.56 -14.70 6.02
CA THR A 5 23.38 -14.16 6.71
C THR A 5 22.17 -14.85 6.10
N PRO A 6 21.31 -15.49 6.91
CA PRO A 6 20.13 -16.15 6.37
C PRO A 6 19.30 -15.16 5.57
N GLU A 7 18.84 -15.57 4.38
CA GLU A 7 17.92 -14.74 3.58
C GLU A 7 16.73 -14.34 4.47
N PRO A 8 16.32 -13.06 4.43
CA PRO A 8 15.22 -12.58 5.25
C PRO A 8 13.92 -13.32 4.90
N GLU A 9 13.20 -13.77 5.91
CA GLU A 9 11.94 -14.52 5.77
C GLU A 9 10.88 -13.68 5.07
N LYS A 10 10.37 -14.17 3.93
CA LYS A 10 9.30 -13.51 3.18
C LYS A 10 7.95 -13.79 3.84
N ILE A 11 7.27 -12.73 4.29
CA ILE A 11 5.92 -12.85 4.86
C ILE A 11 4.83 -12.78 3.79
N LEU A 12 5.08 -12.01 2.70
CA LEU A 12 4.15 -11.84 1.59
C LEU A 12 4.90 -12.03 0.27
N GLU A 13 4.35 -12.85 -0.62
CA GLU A 13 4.79 -12.96 -2.00
C GLU A 13 3.60 -12.74 -2.94
N VAL A 14 3.78 -11.86 -3.91
CA VAL A 14 2.80 -11.57 -4.96
C VAL A 14 3.44 -11.95 -6.29
N LYS A 15 2.76 -12.77 -7.10
CA LYS A 15 3.26 -13.29 -8.39
C LYS A 15 2.21 -13.07 -9.47
N ASP A 16 2.58 -12.35 -10.51
CA ASP A 16 1.83 -12.11 -11.73
C ASP A 16 0.38 -11.64 -11.47
N LEU A 17 0.21 -10.82 -10.41
CA LEU A 17 -1.11 -10.40 -9.94
C LEU A 17 -1.79 -9.52 -10.99
N LYS A 18 -3.03 -9.91 -11.36
CA LYS A 18 -3.89 -9.16 -12.27
C LYS A 18 -5.24 -8.87 -11.64
N LYS A 19 -5.70 -7.62 -11.81
CA LYS A 19 -7.07 -7.25 -11.48
C LYS A 19 -7.65 -6.37 -12.57
N PHE A 20 -8.61 -6.93 -13.27
CA PHE A 20 -9.35 -6.29 -14.35
C PHE A 20 -10.80 -6.08 -13.93
N PHE A 21 -11.39 -5.00 -14.41
CA PHE A 21 -12.80 -4.69 -14.21
C PHE A 21 -13.47 -4.52 -15.57
N ASP A 22 -14.53 -5.28 -15.80
CA ASP A 22 -15.33 -5.14 -17.00
C ASP A 22 -16.42 -4.07 -16.79
N ILE A 23 -16.42 -3.05 -17.64
CA ILE A 23 -17.39 -1.97 -17.64
C ILE A 23 -18.31 -2.16 -18.85
N LYS A 24 -19.61 -2.23 -18.60
CA LYS A 24 -20.62 -2.24 -19.67
C LYS A 24 -20.81 -0.80 -20.17
N GLN A 25 -20.63 -0.56 -21.46
CA GLN A 25 -20.88 0.74 -22.09
C GLN A 25 -22.31 0.80 -22.68
N GLY A 26 -23.01 1.91 -22.39
CA GLY A 26 -24.28 2.28 -23.02
C GLY A 26 -25.53 1.66 -22.39
N PHE A 27 -26.68 2.31 -22.66
CA PHE A 27 -28.01 1.95 -22.16
C PHE A 27 -28.49 0.55 -22.62
N VAL A 28 -27.88 0.00 -23.67
CA VAL A 28 -28.24 -1.29 -24.30
C VAL A 28 -27.16 -2.37 -24.09
N GLY A 29 -26.06 -2.08 -23.38
CA GLY A 29 -25.08 -3.09 -22.96
C GLY A 29 -24.24 -3.73 -24.09
N LEU A 30 -24.16 -3.11 -25.27
CA LEU A 30 -23.49 -3.67 -26.46
C LEU A 30 -21.96 -3.48 -26.52
N GLY A 31 -21.35 -2.69 -25.61
CA GLY A 31 -19.92 -2.49 -25.54
C GLY A 31 -19.32 -2.99 -24.22
N HIS A 32 -18.31 -3.83 -24.28
CA HIS A 32 -17.51 -4.22 -23.13
C HIS A 32 -16.15 -3.51 -23.16
N GLN A 33 -15.81 -2.80 -22.11
CA GLN A 33 -14.46 -2.24 -21.93
C GLN A 33 -13.85 -2.81 -20.66
N THR A 34 -12.57 -3.18 -20.73
CA THR A 34 -11.86 -3.73 -19.59
C THR A 34 -10.86 -2.73 -19.05
N VAL A 35 -11.02 -2.34 -17.77
CA VAL A 35 -10.05 -1.54 -17.03
C VAL A 35 -9.00 -2.47 -16.42
N ARG A 36 -7.76 -2.36 -16.86
CA ARG A 36 -6.63 -3.12 -16.31
C ARG A 36 -6.01 -2.35 -15.15
N ALA A 37 -6.63 -2.46 -13.98
CA ALA A 37 -6.22 -1.70 -12.80
C ALA A 37 -4.91 -2.20 -12.19
N VAL A 38 -4.67 -3.52 -12.21
CA VAL A 38 -3.41 -4.19 -11.83
C VAL A 38 -3.12 -5.20 -12.93
N ASP A 39 -1.92 -5.16 -13.48
CA ASP A 39 -1.58 -5.98 -14.64
C ASP A 39 -0.13 -6.45 -14.55
N ASP A 40 0.04 -7.72 -14.20
CA ASP A 40 1.32 -8.42 -14.10
C ASP A 40 2.26 -7.86 -13.02
N VAL A 41 1.76 -7.77 -11.78
CA VAL A 41 2.52 -7.23 -10.65
C VAL A 41 3.11 -8.36 -9.83
N SER A 42 4.44 -8.34 -9.66
CA SER A 42 5.19 -9.32 -8.87
C SER A 42 6.16 -8.61 -7.91
N PHE A 43 6.11 -8.97 -6.63
CA PHE A 43 7.04 -8.50 -5.59
C PHE A 43 6.92 -9.36 -4.33
N PHE A 44 7.79 -9.12 -3.36
CA PHE A 44 7.71 -9.74 -2.03
C PHE A 44 7.93 -8.69 -0.94
N VAL A 45 7.48 -9.02 0.28
CA VAL A 45 7.73 -8.24 1.50
C VAL A 45 8.35 -9.17 2.53
N ASN A 46 9.47 -8.76 3.13
CA ASN A 46 10.11 -9.50 4.20
C ASN A 46 9.40 -9.22 5.54
N LYS A 47 9.51 -10.16 6.47
CA LYS A 47 9.01 -9.99 7.83
C LYS A 47 9.68 -8.81 8.53
N GLY A 48 8.88 -7.96 9.17
CA GLY A 48 9.38 -6.75 9.82
C GLY A 48 9.75 -5.61 8.85
N GLU A 49 9.60 -5.79 7.53
CA GLU A 49 9.88 -4.76 6.51
C GLU A 49 8.70 -3.81 6.34
N THR A 50 8.99 -2.59 5.90
CA THR A 50 8.01 -1.68 5.30
C THR A 50 8.29 -1.54 3.81
N LEU A 51 7.45 -2.17 2.96
CA LEU A 51 7.48 -1.92 1.53
C LEU A 51 6.55 -0.75 1.19
N GLY A 52 7.12 0.34 0.69
CA GLY A 52 6.38 1.49 0.19
C GLY A 52 5.92 1.27 -1.25
N ILE A 53 4.66 1.59 -1.55
CA ILE A 53 4.12 1.59 -2.91
C ILE A 53 3.75 3.02 -3.28
N VAL A 54 4.37 3.57 -4.32
CA VAL A 54 4.16 4.95 -4.75
C VAL A 54 3.79 5.03 -6.22
N GLY A 55 3.08 6.08 -6.61
CA GLY A 55 2.68 6.37 -7.99
C GLY A 55 1.51 7.36 -8.04
N GLU A 56 1.21 7.89 -9.23
CA GLU A 56 0.11 8.84 -9.44
C GLU A 56 -1.25 8.25 -9.02
N SER A 57 -2.21 9.13 -8.69
CA SER A 57 -3.58 8.71 -8.38
C SER A 57 -4.19 7.92 -9.54
N GLY A 58 -4.94 6.85 -9.24
CA GLY A 58 -5.56 6.01 -10.26
C GLY A 58 -4.64 4.96 -10.90
N CYS A 59 -3.33 4.88 -10.55
CA CYS A 59 -2.43 3.89 -11.17
C CYS A 59 -2.62 2.44 -10.67
N GLY A 60 -3.58 2.17 -9.75
CA GLY A 60 -3.94 0.82 -9.31
C GLY A 60 -3.47 0.42 -7.91
N LYS A 61 -2.78 1.27 -7.15
CA LYS A 61 -2.22 0.96 -5.81
C LYS A 61 -3.23 0.40 -4.82
N SER A 62 -4.33 1.11 -4.60
CA SER A 62 -5.39 0.68 -3.66
C SER A 62 -6.09 -0.59 -4.13
N THR A 63 -6.27 -0.74 -5.45
CA THR A 63 -6.82 -1.98 -6.05
C THR A 63 -5.90 -3.15 -5.78
N MET A 64 -4.59 -2.98 -5.93
CA MET A 64 -3.59 -3.99 -5.62
C MET A 64 -3.63 -4.38 -4.14
N GLY A 65 -3.61 -3.42 -3.21
CA GLY A 65 -3.71 -3.69 -1.77
C GLY A 65 -4.98 -4.47 -1.40
N ARG A 66 -6.14 -4.08 -1.95
CA ARG A 66 -7.40 -4.80 -1.74
C ARG A 66 -7.42 -6.19 -2.36
N SER A 67 -6.75 -6.40 -3.48
CA SER A 67 -6.62 -7.71 -4.13
C SER A 67 -5.72 -8.65 -3.32
N ILE A 68 -4.62 -8.15 -2.76
CA ILE A 68 -3.74 -8.90 -1.85
C ILE A 68 -4.52 -9.41 -0.63
N LEU A 69 -5.36 -8.55 -0.03
CA LEU A 69 -6.19 -8.90 1.12
C LEU A 69 -7.43 -9.74 0.77
N GLN A 70 -7.61 -10.11 -0.48
CA GLN A 70 -8.81 -10.80 -0.98
C GLN A 70 -10.12 -10.06 -0.63
N LEU A 71 -10.07 -8.72 -0.49
CA LEU A 71 -11.25 -7.87 -0.41
C LEU A 71 -11.87 -7.67 -1.80
N GLN A 72 -11.03 -7.72 -2.82
CA GLN A 72 -11.38 -7.81 -4.24
C GLN A 72 -10.67 -9.02 -4.80
N LYS A 73 -11.43 -9.99 -5.32
CA LYS A 73 -10.82 -11.20 -5.89
C LYS A 73 -9.97 -10.84 -7.10
N PRO A 74 -8.70 -11.24 -7.17
CA PRO A 74 -7.86 -11.08 -8.36
C PRO A 74 -8.51 -11.72 -9.59
N THR A 75 -8.15 -11.21 -10.77
CA THR A 75 -8.52 -11.83 -12.04
C THR A 75 -7.60 -13.01 -12.33
N ASP A 76 -6.30 -12.85 -12.03
CA ASP A 76 -5.27 -13.87 -12.21
C ASP A 76 -4.08 -13.60 -11.26
N GLY A 77 -3.13 -14.52 -11.22
CA GLY A 77 -1.95 -14.45 -10.37
C GLY A 77 -2.14 -15.06 -8.98
N SER A 78 -1.08 -15.05 -8.20
CA SER A 78 -1.07 -15.65 -6.86
C SER A 78 -0.59 -14.68 -5.79
N VAL A 79 -1.13 -14.85 -4.57
CA VAL A 79 -0.73 -14.12 -3.35
C VAL A 79 -0.48 -15.16 -2.27
N LEU A 80 0.76 -15.25 -1.80
CA LEU A 80 1.16 -16.12 -0.70
C LEU A 80 1.41 -15.27 0.55
N PHE A 81 0.82 -15.66 1.66
CA PHE A 81 1.07 -15.10 2.98
C PHE A 81 1.59 -16.20 3.90
N GLU A 82 2.81 -16.06 4.42
CA GLU A 82 3.51 -17.10 5.18
C GLU A 82 3.46 -18.48 4.46
N GLY A 83 3.66 -18.48 3.15
CA GLY A 83 3.61 -19.69 2.32
C GLY A 83 2.21 -20.19 1.98
N ILE A 84 1.14 -19.62 2.56
CA ILE A 84 -0.24 -20.00 2.29
C ILE A 84 -0.78 -19.20 1.10
N GLU A 85 -1.22 -19.86 0.04
CA GLU A 85 -1.76 -19.21 -1.15
C GLU A 85 -3.20 -18.73 -0.92
N LEU A 86 -3.35 -17.42 -0.70
CA LEU A 86 -4.64 -16.77 -0.37
C LEU A 86 -5.65 -16.86 -1.52
N THR A 87 -5.17 -16.80 -2.76
CA THR A 87 -6.02 -16.77 -3.98
C THR A 87 -6.80 -18.05 -4.20
N LYS A 88 -6.34 -19.17 -3.64
CA LYS A 88 -6.99 -20.51 -3.71
C LYS A 88 -7.91 -20.81 -2.54
N LEU A 89 -7.90 -19.98 -1.49
CA LEU A 89 -8.68 -20.24 -0.29
C LEU A 89 -10.17 -19.93 -0.49
N LYS A 90 -11.01 -20.73 0.20
CA LYS A 90 -12.44 -20.43 0.35
C LYS A 90 -12.67 -19.32 1.39
N ASN A 91 -13.78 -18.59 1.27
CA ASN A 91 -14.10 -17.46 2.18
C ASN A 91 -13.97 -17.78 3.68
N GLY A 92 -14.34 -18.99 4.10
CA GLY A 92 -14.22 -19.42 5.50
C GLY A 92 -12.78 -19.55 5.97
N GLN A 93 -11.85 -19.96 5.10
CA GLN A 93 -10.42 -20.07 5.38
C GLN A 93 -9.77 -18.68 5.41
N ILE A 94 -10.10 -17.81 4.43
CA ILE A 94 -9.62 -16.41 4.40
C ILE A 94 -10.07 -15.67 5.66
N ARG A 95 -11.31 -15.91 6.15
CA ARG A 95 -11.81 -15.27 7.38
C ARG A 95 -10.93 -15.59 8.61
N LYS A 96 -10.35 -16.78 8.69
CA LYS A 96 -9.44 -17.15 9.78
C LYS A 96 -8.11 -16.40 9.70
N LEU A 97 -7.59 -16.16 8.48
CA LEU A 97 -6.34 -15.44 8.25
C LEU A 97 -6.47 -13.90 8.34
N ARG A 98 -7.70 -13.38 8.30
CA ARG A 98 -7.93 -11.92 8.40
C ARG A 98 -7.44 -11.31 9.71
N LYS A 99 -7.31 -12.09 10.80
CA LYS A 99 -6.69 -11.60 12.03
C LYS A 99 -5.22 -11.25 11.85
N ASP A 100 -4.51 -12.02 11.01
CA ASP A 100 -3.07 -11.89 10.80
C ASP A 100 -2.73 -10.82 9.73
N ILE A 101 -3.73 -10.48 8.87
CA ILE A 101 -3.57 -9.48 7.79
C ILE A 101 -4.67 -8.44 7.91
N GLN A 102 -4.30 -7.19 8.20
CA GLN A 102 -5.23 -6.10 8.43
C GLN A 102 -5.03 -4.95 7.44
N MET A 103 -6.01 -4.03 7.38
CA MET A 103 -5.96 -2.84 6.53
C MET A 103 -6.34 -1.59 7.31
N VAL A 104 -5.54 -0.53 7.13
CA VAL A 104 -5.89 0.83 7.49
C VAL A 104 -6.32 1.54 6.22
N PHE A 105 -7.56 1.98 6.16
CA PHE A 105 -8.17 2.57 4.96
C PHE A 105 -7.89 4.06 4.83
N GLN A 106 -7.96 4.57 3.61
CA GLN A 106 -7.80 5.98 3.23
C GLN A 106 -8.83 6.88 3.93
N ASP A 107 -10.09 6.47 3.99
CA ASP A 107 -11.17 7.19 4.70
C ASP A 107 -11.44 6.54 6.06
N PRO A 108 -10.94 7.16 7.15
CA PRO A 108 -11.20 6.65 8.48
C PRO A 108 -12.67 6.82 8.89
N PHE A 109 -13.38 7.84 8.34
CA PHE A 109 -14.78 8.11 8.68
C PHE A 109 -15.71 7.03 8.13
N GLY A 110 -15.61 6.73 6.84
CA GLY A 110 -16.40 5.68 6.19
C GLY A 110 -16.10 4.27 6.72
N SER A 111 -14.96 4.11 7.43
CA SER A 111 -14.55 2.82 8.00
C SER A 111 -15.05 2.56 9.42
N LEU A 112 -15.60 3.57 10.13
CA LEU A 112 -16.07 3.47 11.51
C LEU A 112 -17.61 3.51 11.54
N ASN A 113 -18.24 2.61 12.32
CA ASN A 113 -19.70 2.63 12.48
C ASN A 113 -20.10 3.82 13.39
N PRO A 114 -20.86 4.81 12.89
CA PRO A 114 -21.21 6.00 13.67
C PRO A 114 -22.26 5.74 14.79
N ARG A 115 -22.88 4.56 14.81
CA ARG A 115 -23.99 4.23 15.71
C ARG A 115 -23.55 3.54 17.01
N ILE A 116 -22.30 3.13 17.10
CA ILE A 116 -21.76 2.45 18.29
C ILE A 116 -20.52 3.19 18.81
N THR A 117 -20.25 3.05 20.11
CA THR A 117 -19.06 3.67 20.72
C THR A 117 -17.79 2.99 20.25
N ILE A 118 -16.67 3.72 20.29
CA ILE A 118 -15.36 3.20 19.87
C ILE A 118 -14.98 1.96 20.67
N GLY A 119 -15.17 2.00 21.99
CA GLY A 119 -14.90 0.87 22.86
C GLY A 119 -15.74 -0.36 22.52
N THR A 120 -17.04 -0.18 22.23
CA THR A 120 -17.92 -1.29 21.82
C THR A 120 -17.45 -1.90 20.51
N MET A 121 -17.10 -1.07 19.50
CA MET A 121 -16.60 -1.53 18.21
C MET A 121 -15.30 -2.35 18.36
N LEU A 122 -14.32 -1.84 19.10
CA LEU A 122 -13.04 -2.52 19.31
C LEU A 122 -13.22 -3.81 20.09
N ARG A 123 -14.07 -3.79 21.14
CA ARG A 123 -14.36 -4.97 21.97
C ARG A 123 -15.07 -6.07 21.17
N GLU A 124 -15.95 -5.72 20.24
CA GLU A 124 -16.59 -6.70 19.36
C GLU A 124 -15.56 -7.45 18.53
N ILE A 125 -14.57 -6.74 17.97
CA ILE A 125 -13.47 -7.33 17.18
C ILE A 125 -12.65 -8.27 18.07
N VAL A 126 -12.22 -7.79 19.24
CA VAL A 126 -11.42 -8.56 20.21
C VAL A 126 -12.12 -9.86 20.63
N ASN A 127 -13.44 -9.77 20.91
CA ASN A 127 -14.24 -10.93 21.31
C ASN A 127 -14.48 -11.89 20.16
N THR A 128 -14.74 -11.38 18.94
CA THR A 128 -14.98 -12.21 17.75
C THR A 128 -13.76 -13.05 17.38
N HIS A 129 -12.56 -12.48 17.55
CA HIS A 129 -11.31 -13.16 17.25
C HIS A 129 -10.68 -13.86 18.48
N HIS A 130 -11.35 -13.83 19.63
CA HIS A 130 -10.87 -14.44 20.88
C HIS A 130 -9.44 -14.03 21.26
N VAL A 131 -9.14 -12.73 21.13
CA VAL A 131 -7.79 -12.18 21.36
C VAL A 131 -7.40 -12.27 22.82
N VAL A 132 -8.37 -11.98 23.73
CA VAL A 132 -8.30 -12.14 25.18
C VAL A 132 -9.63 -12.68 25.70
N ASN A 133 -9.70 -13.03 27.00
CA ASN A 133 -10.95 -13.44 27.63
C ASN A 133 -11.98 -12.28 27.62
N LYS A 134 -13.28 -12.62 27.54
CA LYS A 134 -14.35 -11.61 27.51
C LYS A 134 -14.31 -10.65 28.70
N THR A 135 -13.90 -11.12 29.87
CA THR A 135 -13.76 -10.31 31.10
C THR A 135 -12.64 -9.28 31.00
N GLU A 136 -11.59 -9.57 30.23
CA GLU A 136 -10.41 -8.72 30.04
C GLU A 136 -10.54 -7.80 28.82
N SER A 137 -11.56 -8.01 27.96
CA SER A 137 -11.69 -7.31 26.68
C SER A 137 -11.84 -5.79 26.82
N LYS A 138 -12.44 -5.28 27.93
CA LYS A 138 -12.55 -3.86 28.17
C LYS A 138 -11.19 -3.23 28.51
N SER A 139 -10.45 -3.81 29.47
CA SER A 139 -9.11 -3.32 29.86
C SER A 139 -8.14 -3.38 28.67
N TYR A 140 -8.17 -4.45 27.90
CA TYR A 140 -7.37 -4.58 26.69
C TYR A 140 -7.66 -3.47 25.66
N VAL A 141 -8.93 -3.12 25.44
CA VAL A 141 -9.30 -2.02 24.52
C VAL A 141 -8.87 -0.66 25.09
N GLU A 142 -8.98 -0.45 26.39
CA GLU A 142 -8.52 0.78 27.04
C GLU A 142 -6.99 0.96 26.91
N GLU A 143 -6.22 -0.11 27.09
CA GLU A 143 -4.77 -0.14 26.82
C GLU A 143 -4.44 0.12 25.36
N LEU A 144 -5.18 -0.51 24.43
CA LEU A 144 -5.02 -0.30 23.00
C LEU A 144 -5.25 1.16 22.59
N LEU A 145 -6.23 1.84 23.20
CA LEU A 145 -6.45 3.28 22.96
C LEU A 145 -5.23 4.09 23.43
N GLU A 146 -4.64 3.79 24.58
CA GLU A 146 -3.42 4.47 25.06
C GLU A 146 -2.23 4.24 24.12
N GLN A 147 -2.07 3.03 23.61
CA GLN A 147 -0.99 2.67 22.66
C GLN A 147 -1.04 3.53 21.40
N VAL A 148 -2.22 3.90 20.92
CA VAL A 148 -2.37 4.81 19.78
C VAL A 148 -2.42 6.29 20.19
N GLY A 149 -2.16 6.61 21.46
CA GLY A 149 -2.11 7.98 21.99
C GLY A 149 -3.49 8.61 22.20
N LEU A 150 -4.49 7.80 22.52
CA LEU A 150 -5.83 8.25 22.92
C LEU A 150 -6.06 7.98 24.41
N LYS A 151 -6.99 8.71 25.03
CA LYS A 151 -7.34 8.53 26.45
C LYS A 151 -8.27 7.32 26.61
N LYS A 152 -8.13 6.54 27.69
CA LYS A 152 -9.08 5.46 28.06
C LYS A 152 -10.53 5.95 28.13
N SER A 153 -10.74 7.17 28.64
CA SER A 153 -12.07 7.80 28.73
C SER A 153 -12.77 8.01 27.37
N TYR A 154 -12.06 7.82 26.26
CA TYR A 154 -12.66 7.87 24.92
C TYR A 154 -13.38 6.58 24.52
N TYR A 155 -13.32 5.55 25.37
CA TYR A 155 -13.99 4.27 25.15
C TYR A 155 -15.49 4.43 24.87
N ASP A 156 -16.18 5.30 25.63
CA ASP A 156 -17.63 5.48 25.53
C ASP A 156 -18.07 6.57 24.54
N ARG A 157 -17.12 7.13 23.76
CA ARG A 157 -17.40 8.13 22.74
C ARG A 157 -17.71 7.52 21.38
N TYR A 158 -18.46 8.26 20.56
CA TYR A 158 -18.80 7.93 19.18
C TYR A 158 -17.79 8.49 18.18
N ALA A 159 -17.69 7.88 16.99
CA ALA A 159 -16.73 8.27 15.97
C ALA A 159 -16.84 9.75 15.53
N HIS A 160 -18.05 10.33 15.54
CA HIS A 160 -18.27 11.72 15.12
C HIS A 160 -17.73 12.76 16.12
N GLU A 161 -17.44 12.39 17.37
CA GLU A 161 -16.88 13.25 18.41
C GLU A 161 -15.36 13.43 18.30
N PHE A 162 -14.72 12.83 17.31
CA PHE A 162 -13.26 12.84 17.16
C PHE A 162 -12.79 13.68 15.97
N SER A 163 -11.62 14.29 16.08
CA SER A 163 -10.94 14.94 14.96
C SER A 163 -10.46 13.91 13.93
N GLY A 164 -10.10 14.36 12.71
CA GLY A 164 -9.59 13.48 11.66
C GLY A 164 -8.39 12.63 12.10
N GLY A 165 -7.40 13.25 12.75
CA GLY A 165 -6.23 12.52 13.26
C GLY A 165 -6.56 11.55 14.40
N GLN A 166 -7.53 11.87 15.26
CA GLN A 166 -8.00 10.94 16.28
C GLN A 166 -8.75 9.75 15.66
N ARG A 167 -9.58 9.97 14.64
CA ARG A 167 -10.24 8.88 13.88
C ARG A 167 -9.23 7.97 13.22
N GLN A 168 -8.14 8.55 12.68
CA GLN A 168 -7.06 7.74 12.11
C GLN A 168 -6.38 6.87 13.15
N ARG A 169 -6.11 7.41 14.36
CA ARG A 169 -5.59 6.62 15.49
C ARG A 169 -6.54 5.49 15.89
N ILE A 170 -7.87 5.73 15.87
CA ILE A 170 -8.88 4.70 16.11
C ILE A 170 -8.86 3.64 15.00
N SER A 171 -8.70 4.02 13.73
CA SER A 171 -8.57 3.08 12.62
C SER A 171 -7.31 2.21 12.74
N ILE A 172 -6.20 2.79 13.22
CA ILE A 172 -4.98 2.05 13.54
C ILE A 172 -5.22 1.09 14.72
N ALA A 173 -5.86 1.56 15.82
CA ALA A 173 -6.22 0.71 16.94
C ALA A 173 -7.09 -0.48 16.52
N ARG A 174 -8.04 -0.24 15.63
CA ARG A 174 -8.88 -1.30 15.06
C ARG A 174 -8.06 -2.37 14.34
N ALA A 175 -7.10 -1.98 13.53
CA ALA A 175 -6.22 -2.93 12.85
C ALA A 175 -5.33 -3.70 13.85
N LEU A 176 -4.83 -3.04 14.89
CA LEU A 176 -3.99 -3.65 15.93
C LEU A 176 -4.76 -4.55 16.89
N ALA A 177 -6.08 -4.38 17.03
CA ALA A 177 -6.91 -5.08 18.00
C ALA A 177 -6.79 -6.61 17.95
N VAL A 178 -6.46 -7.16 16.79
CA VAL A 178 -6.29 -8.60 16.56
C VAL A 178 -4.82 -9.06 16.55
N ARG A 179 -3.86 -8.17 16.85
CA ARG A 179 -2.41 -8.44 16.82
C ARG A 179 -1.95 -9.00 15.46
N PRO A 180 -2.11 -8.24 14.39
CA PRO A 180 -1.77 -8.71 13.04
C PRO A 180 -0.26 -8.83 12.85
N LYS A 181 0.15 -9.59 11.83
CA LYS A 181 1.55 -9.69 11.37
C LYS A 181 1.84 -8.73 10.21
N LEU A 182 0.83 -8.47 9.37
CA LEU A 182 0.92 -7.59 8.21
C LEU A 182 -0.22 -6.57 8.24
N ILE A 183 0.11 -5.29 8.04
CA ILE A 183 -0.88 -4.23 7.86
C ILE A 183 -0.66 -3.55 6.50
N VAL A 184 -1.71 -3.52 5.69
CA VAL A 184 -1.76 -2.72 4.47
C VAL A 184 -2.29 -1.33 4.84
N CYS A 185 -1.46 -0.30 4.71
CA CYS A 185 -1.83 1.10 4.92
C CYS A 185 -2.18 1.72 3.56
N ASP A 186 -3.47 1.87 3.24
CA ASP A 186 -3.94 2.45 1.97
C ASP A 186 -4.19 3.94 2.16
N GLU A 187 -3.23 4.78 1.73
CA GLU A 187 -3.25 6.24 1.87
C GLU A 187 -3.62 6.74 3.28
N ALA A 188 -3.12 6.05 4.30
CA ALA A 188 -3.52 6.22 5.70
C ALA A 188 -3.30 7.63 6.29
N VAL A 189 -2.61 8.54 5.59
CA VAL A 189 -2.32 9.90 6.06
C VAL A 189 -2.67 10.99 5.06
N SER A 190 -3.19 10.64 3.86
CA SER A 190 -3.41 11.58 2.75
C SER A 190 -4.45 12.67 3.04
N ALA A 191 -5.42 12.41 3.92
CA ALA A 191 -6.50 13.33 4.28
C ALA A 191 -6.20 14.19 5.52
N LEU A 192 -4.96 14.12 6.04
CA LEU A 192 -4.55 14.81 7.28
C LEU A 192 -3.64 16.01 6.98
N ASP A 193 -3.67 17.00 7.85
CA ASP A 193 -2.69 18.10 7.80
C ASP A 193 -1.26 17.59 8.10
N VAL A 194 -0.25 18.32 7.65
CA VAL A 194 1.16 17.91 7.70
C VAL A 194 1.63 17.57 9.12
N SER A 195 1.16 18.32 10.12
CA SER A 195 1.59 18.12 11.50
C SER A 195 1.01 16.85 12.12
N VAL A 196 -0.26 16.57 11.86
CA VAL A 196 -0.94 15.34 12.28
C VAL A 196 -0.41 14.14 11.48
N GLN A 197 -0.14 14.30 10.18
CA GLN A 197 0.49 13.30 9.35
C GLN A 197 1.81 12.81 9.95
N ALA A 198 2.71 13.73 10.34
CA ALA A 198 3.99 13.37 10.97
C ALA A 198 3.79 12.59 12.28
N GLN A 199 2.80 12.98 13.10
CA GLN A 199 2.48 12.24 14.33
C GLN A 199 1.99 10.82 14.07
N ILE A 200 1.14 10.61 13.05
CA ILE A 200 0.65 9.28 12.67
C ILE A 200 1.80 8.41 12.12
N LEU A 201 2.69 8.97 11.30
CA LEU A 201 3.86 8.23 10.79
C LEU A 201 4.79 7.79 11.91
N ASN A 202 5.08 8.67 12.87
CA ASN A 202 5.89 8.34 14.05
C ASN A 202 5.21 7.26 14.91
N LEU A 203 3.86 7.33 15.08
CA LEU A 203 3.09 6.30 15.76
C LEU A 203 3.24 4.94 15.04
N LEU A 204 3.05 4.89 13.72
CA LEU A 204 3.19 3.64 12.95
C LEU A 204 4.59 3.05 13.03
N GLN A 205 5.65 3.88 13.01
CA GLN A 205 7.03 3.43 13.19
C GLN A 205 7.27 2.86 14.60
N LYS A 206 6.71 3.50 15.65
CA LYS A 206 6.76 2.99 17.01
C LYS A 206 6.08 1.63 17.11
N LEU A 207 4.84 1.53 16.61
CA LEU A 207 4.05 0.30 16.64
C LEU A 207 4.73 -0.83 15.84
N LYS A 208 5.42 -0.51 14.73
CA LYS A 208 6.24 -1.48 13.96
C LYS A 208 7.28 -2.15 14.86
N LYS A 209 7.99 -1.36 15.66
CA LYS A 209 9.02 -1.87 16.59
C LYS A 209 8.42 -2.64 17.77
N ASP A 210 7.38 -2.09 18.39
CA ASP A 210 6.78 -2.64 19.60
C ASP A 210 6.06 -3.98 19.35
N TYR A 211 5.54 -4.19 18.13
CA TYR A 211 4.74 -5.38 17.75
C TYR A 211 5.37 -6.20 16.61
N GLU A 212 6.59 -5.90 16.19
CA GLU A 212 7.28 -6.57 15.07
C GLU A 212 6.45 -6.62 13.79
N LEU A 213 5.72 -5.51 13.48
CA LEU A 213 4.79 -5.45 12.36
C LEU A 213 5.52 -5.35 11.02
N THR A 214 4.92 -5.96 10.02
CA THR A 214 5.26 -5.73 8.61
C THR A 214 4.24 -4.77 7.99
N TYR A 215 4.70 -3.83 7.16
CA TYR A 215 3.81 -2.90 6.47
C TYR A 215 3.93 -3.00 4.95
N LEU A 216 2.78 -2.99 4.28
CA LEU A 216 2.66 -2.59 2.88
C LEU A 216 2.06 -1.17 2.87
N PHE A 217 2.89 -0.16 2.63
CA PHE A 217 2.50 1.24 2.78
C PHE A 217 2.23 1.89 1.43
N ILE A 218 0.98 2.18 1.12
CA ILE A 218 0.53 2.79 -0.13
C ILE A 218 0.37 4.29 0.07
N SER A 219 1.03 5.10 -0.78
CA SER A 219 0.89 6.55 -0.79
C SER A 219 1.11 7.11 -2.20
N HIS A 220 0.60 8.30 -2.46
CA HIS A 220 0.99 9.09 -3.62
C HIS A 220 2.09 10.14 -3.27
N ASP A 221 2.41 10.30 -1.98
CA ASP A 221 3.44 11.23 -1.49
C ASP A 221 4.77 10.51 -1.27
N LEU A 222 5.76 10.86 -2.09
CA LEU A 222 7.12 10.32 -2.00
C LEU A 222 7.84 10.73 -0.71
N SER A 223 7.50 11.87 -0.11
CA SER A 223 8.10 12.31 1.16
C SER A 223 7.68 11.40 2.30
N VAL A 224 6.41 10.99 2.31
CA VAL A 224 5.88 10.00 3.25
C VAL A 224 6.58 8.66 3.07
N ILE A 225 6.67 8.17 1.83
CA ILE A 225 7.32 6.91 1.48
C ILE A 225 8.80 6.91 1.90
N LYS A 226 9.52 8.02 1.64
CA LYS A 226 10.91 8.19 2.07
C LYS A 226 11.08 8.04 3.58
N HIS A 227 10.09 8.51 4.36
CA HIS A 227 10.17 8.49 5.82
C HIS A 227 9.91 7.11 6.41
N VAL A 228 8.98 6.32 5.86
CA VAL A 228 8.50 5.09 6.51
C VAL A 228 9.04 3.80 5.91
N SER A 229 9.53 3.81 4.67
CA SER A 229 9.82 2.61 3.92
C SER A 229 11.27 2.15 4.06
N ASP A 230 11.48 0.85 3.96
CA ASP A 230 12.80 0.21 3.83
C ASP A 230 13.10 -0.04 2.34
N ARG A 231 12.11 -0.53 1.57
CA ARG A 231 12.14 -0.66 0.11
C ARG A 231 10.95 0.04 -0.50
N VAL A 232 11.06 0.42 -1.77
CA VAL A 232 10.00 1.15 -2.48
C VAL A 232 9.75 0.53 -3.84
N ALA A 233 8.48 0.29 -4.16
CA ALA A 233 8.00 -0.07 -5.49
C ALA A 233 7.23 1.11 -6.10
N VAL A 234 7.62 1.51 -7.30
CA VAL A 234 7.01 2.59 -8.06
C VAL A 234 6.02 2.00 -9.05
N MET A 235 4.75 2.41 -8.93
CA MET A 235 3.67 1.87 -9.77
C MET A 235 3.20 2.91 -10.79
N TYR A 236 3.08 2.50 -12.05
CA TYR A 236 2.56 3.30 -13.14
C TYR A 236 1.59 2.48 -13.99
N LEU A 237 0.39 2.99 -14.20
CA LEU A 237 -0.64 2.41 -15.08
C LEU A 237 -0.79 0.89 -14.91
N GLY A 238 -0.97 0.44 -13.66
CA GLY A 238 -1.22 -0.96 -13.31
C GLY A 238 0.01 -1.85 -13.17
N GLN A 239 1.23 -1.36 -13.41
CA GLN A 239 2.47 -2.14 -13.32
C GLN A 239 3.47 -1.52 -12.36
N ILE A 240 4.36 -2.35 -11.77
CA ILE A 240 5.55 -1.87 -11.09
C ILE A 240 6.61 -1.56 -12.16
N VAL A 241 7.11 -0.32 -12.16
CA VAL A 241 8.11 0.14 -13.13
C VAL A 241 9.50 0.24 -12.53
N GLU A 242 9.62 0.33 -11.21
CA GLU A 242 10.90 0.32 -10.49
C GLU A 242 10.69 -0.20 -9.07
N LEU A 243 11.66 -0.98 -8.53
CA LEU A 243 11.68 -1.49 -7.16
C LEU A 243 13.11 -1.60 -6.68
N ALA A 244 13.41 -0.97 -5.54
CA ALA A 244 14.72 -1.06 -4.90
C ALA A 244 14.66 -0.70 -3.41
N SER A 245 15.83 -0.66 -2.74
CA SER A 245 15.96 -0.03 -1.43
C SER A 245 15.55 1.44 -1.50
N LYS A 246 15.14 2.00 -0.38
CA LYS A 246 14.76 3.41 -0.29
C LYS A 246 15.90 4.31 -0.79
N GLU A 247 17.13 4.04 -0.39
CA GLU A 247 18.32 4.80 -0.77
C GLU A 247 18.49 4.82 -2.30
N GLU A 248 18.43 3.66 -2.98
CA GLU A 248 18.57 3.56 -4.43
C GLU A 248 17.45 4.30 -5.16
N ILE A 249 16.19 4.20 -4.69
CA ILE A 249 15.05 4.90 -5.29
C ILE A 249 15.21 6.42 -5.25
N PHE A 250 15.72 6.97 -4.15
CA PHE A 250 15.79 8.43 -3.98
C PHE A 250 17.12 9.04 -4.48
N GLU A 251 18.20 8.28 -4.50
CA GLU A 251 19.52 8.76 -4.90
C GLU A 251 19.90 8.37 -6.33
N HIS A 252 19.50 7.18 -6.76
CA HIS A 252 19.87 6.59 -8.07
C HIS A 252 18.65 6.08 -8.86
N PRO A 253 17.61 6.92 -9.10
CA PRO A 253 16.42 6.50 -9.84
C PRO A 253 16.77 6.08 -11.26
N LEU A 254 16.30 4.92 -11.70
CA LEU A 254 16.55 4.36 -13.03
C LEU A 254 15.45 4.74 -14.02
N HIS A 255 14.17 4.56 -13.64
CA HIS A 255 13.05 4.79 -14.54
C HIS A 255 12.75 6.29 -14.71
N PRO A 256 12.60 6.80 -15.97
CA PRO A 256 12.33 8.23 -16.21
C PRO A 256 11.09 8.79 -15.50
N TYR A 257 10.06 7.97 -15.27
CA TYR A 257 8.89 8.34 -14.50
C TYR A 257 9.24 8.72 -13.06
N LEU A 258 10.06 7.88 -12.37
CA LEU A 258 10.50 8.16 -11.02
C LEU A 258 11.37 9.42 -10.95
N ARG A 259 12.27 9.61 -11.93
CA ARG A 259 13.09 10.84 -12.03
C ARG A 259 12.21 12.09 -12.11
N ALA A 260 11.13 12.04 -12.90
CA ALA A 260 10.19 13.14 -13.01
C ALA A 260 9.43 13.39 -11.70
N LEU A 261 8.94 12.32 -11.02
CA LEU A 261 8.28 12.45 -9.72
C LEU A 261 9.22 13.07 -8.67
N LEU A 262 10.46 12.62 -8.59
CA LEU A 262 11.46 13.14 -7.65
C LEU A 262 11.86 14.60 -7.95
N SER A 263 11.86 15.01 -9.23
CA SER A 263 12.15 16.38 -9.60
C SER A 263 11.08 17.38 -9.14
N ALA A 264 9.87 16.90 -8.86
CA ALA A 264 8.74 17.72 -8.39
C ALA A 264 8.76 17.94 -6.86
N ILE A 265 9.57 17.19 -6.11
CA ILE A 265 9.67 17.34 -4.65
C ILE A 265 10.49 18.59 -4.32
N PRO A 266 9.96 19.57 -3.55
CA PRO A 266 10.73 20.71 -3.07
C PRO A 266 11.82 20.23 -2.09
N LEU A 267 13.08 20.52 -2.40
CA LEU A 267 14.19 20.22 -1.50
C LEU A 267 14.50 21.48 -0.67
N VAL A 268 14.45 21.34 0.65
CA VAL A 268 14.86 22.40 1.57
C VAL A 268 16.41 22.42 1.57
N ASN A 269 17.01 23.60 1.33
CA ASN A 269 18.47 23.83 1.37
C ASN A 269 19.29 23.16 0.26
N GLN A 270 18.71 22.76 -0.88
CA GLN A 270 19.47 22.32 -2.05
C GLN A 270 19.16 23.24 -3.28
N PRO A 271 20.12 23.38 -4.22
CA PRO A 271 19.83 24.11 -5.44
C PRO A 271 18.62 23.48 -6.15
N LYS A 272 17.71 24.32 -6.68
CA LYS A 272 16.53 23.87 -7.41
C LYS A 272 16.96 22.92 -8.52
N ARG A 273 16.56 21.66 -8.41
CA ARG A 273 16.68 20.71 -9.53
C ARG A 273 15.79 21.23 -10.65
N GLU A 274 16.24 21.18 -11.89
CA GLU A 274 15.36 21.45 -13.03
C GLU A 274 14.17 20.48 -12.96
N ARG A 275 12.98 21.05 -12.86
CA ARG A 275 11.75 20.27 -12.81
C ARG A 275 11.50 19.60 -14.17
N ILE A 276 11.47 18.28 -14.18
CA ILE A 276 11.07 17.51 -15.37
C ILE A 276 9.54 17.59 -15.49
N ILE A 277 9.07 18.38 -16.45
CA ILE A 277 7.63 18.51 -16.73
C ILE A 277 7.25 17.37 -17.67
N LEU A 278 6.40 16.46 -17.18
CA LEU A 278 5.84 15.40 -18.01
C LEU A 278 4.79 15.99 -18.94
N SER A 279 4.96 15.80 -20.23
CA SER A 279 3.99 16.21 -21.25
C SER A 279 2.82 15.23 -21.32
N GLY A 280 1.62 15.74 -21.62
CA GLY A 280 0.41 14.95 -21.81
C GLY A 280 -0.25 14.45 -20.52
N GLU A 281 -1.44 13.90 -20.69
CA GLU A 281 -2.23 13.30 -19.60
C GLU A 281 -1.81 11.85 -19.31
N VAL A 282 -2.15 11.37 -18.13
CA VAL A 282 -1.99 9.93 -17.81
C VAL A 282 -2.89 9.12 -18.75
N PRO A 283 -2.35 8.15 -19.49
CA PRO A 283 -3.17 7.31 -20.37
C PRO A 283 -4.26 6.58 -19.60
N SER A 284 -5.38 6.34 -20.27
CA SER A 284 -6.48 5.59 -19.68
C SER A 284 -6.10 4.12 -19.44
N PRO A 285 -6.44 3.55 -18.28
CA PRO A 285 -6.24 2.11 -18.01
C PRO A 285 -7.16 1.21 -18.87
N ILE A 286 -8.04 1.81 -19.66
CA ILE A 286 -8.87 1.12 -20.67
C ILE A 286 -8.09 0.98 -21.97
N ASN A 287 -7.45 2.08 -22.43
CA ASN A 287 -6.70 2.15 -23.69
C ASN A 287 -5.20 2.29 -23.35
N ILE A 288 -4.61 1.18 -22.95
CA ILE A 288 -3.19 1.12 -22.58
C ILE A 288 -2.33 1.30 -23.85
N PRO A 289 -1.33 2.20 -23.84
CA PRO A 289 -0.40 2.36 -24.94
C PRO A 289 0.35 1.05 -25.25
N GLU A 290 0.57 0.76 -26.53
CA GLU A 290 1.45 -0.35 -26.96
C GLU A 290 2.89 -0.10 -26.50
N GLY A 291 3.67 -1.18 -26.33
CA GLY A 291 5.04 -1.10 -25.84
C GLY A 291 5.15 -0.64 -24.39
N CYS A 292 6.11 0.22 -24.10
CA CYS A 292 6.30 0.81 -22.78
C CYS A 292 5.14 1.75 -22.42
N ARG A 293 4.40 1.47 -21.35
CA ARG A 293 3.22 2.26 -20.94
C ARG A 293 3.52 3.73 -20.69
N PHE A 294 4.77 4.05 -20.37
CA PHE A 294 5.22 5.42 -20.09
C PHE A 294 5.71 6.16 -21.33
N HIS A 295 5.86 5.51 -22.51
CA HIS A 295 6.50 6.12 -23.70
C HIS A 295 5.81 7.42 -24.15
N THR A 296 4.51 7.55 -24.00
CA THR A 296 3.73 8.76 -24.40
C THR A 296 4.08 10.01 -23.60
N ARG A 297 4.65 9.84 -22.39
CA ARG A 297 5.03 10.91 -21.48
C ARG A 297 6.55 10.97 -21.22
N CYS A 298 7.29 9.98 -21.73
CA CYS A 298 8.71 9.86 -21.47
C CYS A 298 9.53 10.81 -22.36
N PRO A 299 10.33 11.75 -21.79
CA PRO A 299 11.16 12.65 -22.58
C PRO A 299 12.31 11.94 -23.30
N PHE A 300 12.61 10.68 -22.93
CA PHE A 300 13.66 9.85 -23.49
C PHE A 300 13.13 8.73 -24.37
N ALA A 301 11.83 8.75 -24.75
CA ALA A 301 11.21 7.72 -25.55
C ALA A 301 11.88 7.55 -26.92
N LYS A 302 12.18 6.30 -27.29
CA LYS A 302 12.69 5.92 -28.61
C LYS A 302 11.70 4.99 -29.29
N ASP A 303 11.89 4.68 -30.57
CA ASP A 303 10.95 3.83 -31.33
C ASP A 303 10.79 2.43 -30.72
N LEU A 304 11.83 1.87 -30.12
CA LEU A 304 11.74 0.61 -29.36
C LEU A 304 10.68 0.68 -28.25
N CYS A 305 10.57 1.84 -27.56
CA CYS A 305 9.61 2.01 -26.47
C CYS A 305 8.15 1.99 -26.95
N LYS A 306 7.90 2.35 -28.22
CA LYS A 306 6.56 2.30 -28.82
C LYS A 306 6.16 0.90 -29.23
N GLN A 307 7.14 0.03 -29.52
CA GLN A 307 6.94 -1.27 -30.13
C GLN A 307 7.02 -2.43 -29.13
N LYS A 308 7.87 -2.31 -28.10
CA LYS A 308 8.17 -3.42 -27.20
C LYS A 308 7.95 -3.03 -25.74
N VAL A 309 7.28 -3.89 -24.99
CA VAL A 309 7.14 -3.77 -23.55
C VAL A 309 8.50 -4.05 -22.89
N PRO A 310 9.04 -3.14 -22.06
CA PRO A 310 10.28 -3.41 -21.31
C PRO A 310 10.02 -4.50 -20.27
N ALA A 311 10.96 -5.45 -20.16
CA ALA A 311 10.92 -6.43 -19.09
C ALA A 311 11.19 -5.76 -17.73
N PHE A 312 10.49 -6.21 -16.69
CA PHE A 312 10.82 -5.85 -15.31
C PHE A 312 11.93 -6.76 -14.82
N GLU A 313 13.15 -6.29 -14.85
CA GLU A 313 14.35 -7.09 -14.59
C GLU A 313 15.33 -6.38 -13.66
N GLN A 314 16.18 -7.15 -13.01
CA GLN A 314 17.22 -6.61 -12.14
C GLN A 314 18.31 -5.93 -12.98
N LYS A 315 18.48 -4.62 -12.77
CA LYS A 315 19.48 -3.79 -13.45
C LYS A 315 20.77 -3.66 -12.66
N LYS A 316 20.65 -3.68 -11.33
CA LYS A 316 21.75 -3.72 -10.35
C LYS A 316 21.32 -4.64 -9.20
N ASP A 317 22.24 -4.99 -8.33
CA ASP A 317 21.91 -5.80 -7.16
C ASP A 317 20.79 -5.15 -6.32
N GLY A 318 19.70 -5.90 -6.13
CA GLY A 318 18.50 -5.42 -5.42
C GLY A 318 17.73 -4.27 -6.09
N HIS A 319 18.07 -3.86 -7.32
CA HIS A 319 17.43 -2.76 -8.05
C HIS A 319 16.83 -3.22 -9.38
N TRP A 320 15.50 -3.21 -9.44
CA TRP A 320 14.70 -3.70 -10.57
C TRP A 320 14.04 -2.54 -11.30
N ALA A 321 14.04 -2.55 -12.62
CA ALA A 321 13.37 -1.52 -13.43
C ALA A 321 12.84 -2.07 -14.74
N ALA A 322 11.66 -1.57 -15.18
CA ALA A 322 11.04 -1.84 -16.45
C ALA A 322 11.34 -0.71 -17.46
N CYS A 323 12.59 -0.59 -17.87
CA CYS A 323 13.02 0.39 -18.84
C CYS A 323 14.08 -0.18 -19.78
N HIS A 324 13.95 0.04 -21.08
CA HIS A 324 14.90 -0.43 -22.09
C HIS A 324 16.29 0.21 -21.98
N PHE A 325 16.36 1.39 -21.32
CA PHE A 325 17.57 2.23 -21.27
C PHE A 325 17.99 2.56 -19.82
N ALA A 326 17.52 1.78 -18.84
CA ALA A 326 17.95 1.85 -17.45
C ALA A 326 19.24 1.07 -17.20
#